data_148ed7a4d008128c60f809741fc3a0c7
#
_entry.id   148ed7a4d008128c60f809741fc3a0c7
#
_cell.length_a   1.000
_cell.length_b   1.000
_cell.length_c   1.000
_cell.angle_alpha   90.00
_cell.angle_beta   90.00
_cell.angle_gamma   90.00
#
_symmetry.space_group_name_H-M   'P 1'
#
loop_
_entity.id
_entity.type
_entity.pdbx_description
1 polymer ?
#
loop_
_entity_poly.entity_id
_entity_poly.type
_entity_poly.pdbx_seq_one_letter_code
_entity_poly.pdbx_strand_id
1 'polypeptide(L)'
;MAERVALYPGTFDPITNGHLDIITRAARLVDRLVIGVAVNIGKGPIFSLEERVALVRAEVAGIAEKAGIPVEVHPFSSLLIDFAREVGAGMIVRGLRAVSDFDYEFQMAGMNYRLDSKIETVFLMASETHQFISSRFVKDIACLLYTSPSPRDRT
;
A
#
# COMPACT_ATOMS: atom_id res chain seq x y z
N MET A 1 14.54 -23.96 -3.37
CA MET A 1 14.65 -22.77 -2.54
C MET A 1 13.28 -22.42 -1.99
N ALA A 2 13.26 -21.83 -0.79
CA ALA A 2 12.01 -21.43 -0.18
C ALA A 2 11.32 -20.33 -1.00
N GLU A 3 10.01 -20.40 -1.06
CA GLU A 3 9.19 -19.40 -1.72
C GLU A 3 9.32 -18.05 -1.00
N ARG A 4 9.56 -16.99 -1.75
CA ARG A 4 9.58 -15.63 -1.20
C ARG A 4 8.17 -15.06 -1.26
N VAL A 5 7.60 -14.80 -0.08
CA VAL A 5 6.24 -14.28 0.06
C VAL A 5 6.31 -12.93 0.74
N ALA A 6 5.68 -11.93 0.16
CA ALA A 6 5.56 -10.60 0.76
C ALA A 6 4.11 -10.28 1.05
N LEU A 7 3.90 -9.52 2.12
CA LEU A 7 2.60 -8.94 2.48
C LEU A 7 2.67 -7.43 2.30
N TYR A 8 1.75 -6.86 1.55
CA TYR A 8 1.59 -5.42 1.43
C TYR A 8 0.26 -5.02 2.08
N PRO A 9 0.32 -4.48 3.29
CA PRO A 9 -0.90 -4.11 4.01
C PRO A 9 -1.29 -2.66 3.77
N GLY A 10 -2.56 -2.37 3.87
CA GLY A 10 -3.07 -1.01 3.78
C GLY A 10 -4.57 -0.95 3.98
N THR A 11 -5.10 0.25 4.05
CA THR A 11 -6.55 0.46 4.12
C THR A 11 -7.19 0.43 2.74
N PHE A 12 -6.48 0.92 1.72
CA PHE A 12 -6.93 0.97 0.33
C PHE A 12 -8.34 1.59 0.20
N ASP A 13 -8.47 2.82 0.64
CA ASP A 13 -9.76 3.50 0.74
C ASP A 13 -9.80 4.81 -0.07
N PRO A 14 -9.74 4.77 -1.40
CA PRO A 14 -9.57 3.62 -2.28
C PRO A 14 -8.11 3.32 -2.60
N ILE A 15 -7.88 2.25 -3.36
CA ILE A 15 -6.57 2.00 -3.94
C ILE A 15 -6.22 3.11 -4.94
N THR A 16 -4.97 3.52 -4.95
CA THR A 16 -4.48 4.62 -5.79
C THR A 16 -3.39 4.15 -6.74
N ASN A 17 -3.01 5.02 -7.68
CA ASN A 17 -1.89 4.74 -8.57
C ASN A 17 -0.58 4.56 -7.80
N GLY A 18 -0.42 5.27 -6.68
CA GLY A 18 0.73 5.08 -5.79
C GLY A 18 0.79 3.67 -5.23
N HIS A 19 -0.34 3.15 -4.78
CA HIS A 19 -0.42 1.76 -4.32
C HIS A 19 -0.11 0.80 -5.46
N LEU A 20 -0.64 1.03 -6.64
CA LEU A 20 -0.42 0.15 -7.80
C LEU A 20 1.04 0.13 -8.23
N ASP A 21 1.73 1.26 -8.14
CA ASP A 21 3.16 1.35 -8.41
C ASP A 21 3.95 0.45 -7.45
N ILE A 22 3.68 0.56 -6.16
CA ILE A 22 4.33 -0.28 -5.14
C ILE A 22 4.04 -1.75 -5.38
N ILE A 23 2.78 -2.10 -5.64
CA ILE A 23 2.37 -3.49 -5.89
C ILE A 23 3.09 -4.06 -7.11
N THR A 24 3.15 -3.29 -8.20
CA THR A 24 3.83 -3.71 -9.42
C THR A 24 5.30 -4.00 -9.17
N ARG A 25 5.97 -3.13 -8.43
CA ARG A 25 7.39 -3.27 -8.13
C ARG A 25 7.67 -4.39 -7.13
N ALA A 26 6.82 -4.52 -6.11
CA ALA A 26 6.94 -5.61 -5.14
C ALA A 26 6.76 -6.98 -5.81
N ALA A 27 5.84 -7.07 -6.76
CA ALA A 27 5.58 -8.32 -7.49
C ALA A 27 6.81 -8.83 -8.26
N ARG A 28 7.75 -7.95 -8.58
CA ARG A 28 9.00 -8.35 -9.27
C ARG A 28 10.04 -8.94 -8.32
N LEU A 29 9.84 -8.78 -7.03
CA LEU A 29 10.84 -9.15 -6.03
C LEU A 29 10.54 -10.46 -5.32
N VAL A 30 9.34 -10.99 -5.49
CA VAL A 30 8.86 -12.14 -4.72
C VAL A 30 8.20 -13.18 -5.63
N ASP A 31 7.95 -14.34 -5.06
CA ASP A 31 7.30 -15.44 -5.76
C ASP A 31 5.78 -15.43 -5.56
N ARG A 32 5.32 -14.82 -4.48
CA ARG A 32 3.90 -14.64 -4.17
C ARG A 32 3.72 -13.33 -3.40
N LEU A 33 2.72 -12.56 -3.77
CA LEU A 33 2.41 -11.30 -3.12
C LEU A 33 1.00 -11.37 -2.53
N VAL A 34 0.87 -11.01 -1.26
CA VAL A 34 -0.42 -10.93 -0.57
C VAL A 34 -0.70 -9.47 -0.28
N ILE A 35 -1.86 -8.99 -0.72
CA ILE A 35 -2.34 -7.65 -0.40
C ILE A 35 -3.30 -7.80 0.78
N GLY A 36 -2.98 -7.19 1.90
CA GLY A 36 -3.83 -7.22 3.09
C GLY A 36 -4.65 -5.95 3.21
N VAL A 37 -5.97 -6.08 3.14
CA VAL A 37 -6.88 -4.94 3.28
C VAL A 37 -7.35 -4.87 4.72
N ALA A 38 -6.95 -3.82 5.43
CA ALA A 38 -7.28 -3.67 6.85
C ALA A 38 -8.77 -3.42 7.04
N VAL A 39 -9.38 -4.22 7.91
CA VAL A 39 -10.79 -4.08 8.25
C VAL A 39 -11.01 -2.80 9.06
N ASN A 40 -10.17 -2.59 10.09
CA ASN A 40 -10.29 -1.46 10.99
C ASN A 40 -9.43 -0.30 10.49
N ILE A 41 -10.06 0.81 10.12
CA ILE A 41 -9.36 1.98 9.61
C ILE A 41 -9.56 3.23 10.49
N GLY A 42 -10.03 3.04 11.72
CA GLY A 42 -10.11 4.08 12.73
C GLY A 42 -11.25 5.07 12.52
N LYS A 43 -11.17 5.90 11.49
CA LYS A 43 -12.22 6.88 11.13
C LYS A 43 -13.08 6.32 10.02
N GLY A 44 -14.33 6.80 9.92
CA GLY A 44 -15.28 6.32 8.93
C GLY A 44 -14.71 6.17 7.53
N PRO A 45 -14.78 4.97 6.95
CA PRO A 45 -14.23 4.73 5.60
C PRO A 45 -15.10 5.39 4.53
N ILE A 46 -14.47 5.75 3.41
CA ILE A 46 -15.17 6.22 2.22
C ILE A 46 -15.90 5.05 1.57
N PHE A 47 -15.21 3.91 1.49
CA PHE A 47 -15.77 2.69 0.90
C PHE A 47 -15.88 1.59 1.95
N SER A 48 -16.87 0.72 1.78
CA SER A 48 -17.01 -0.46 2.64
C SER A 48 -15.82 -1.40 2.42
N LEU A 49 -15.61 -2.31 3.35
CA LEU A 49 -14.56 -3.33 3.21
C LEU A 49 -14.75 -4.12 1.92
N GLU A 50 -15.97 -4.53 1.63
CA GLU A 50 -16.27 -5.32 0.43
C GLU A 50 -15.92 -4.55 -0.84
N GLU A 51 -16.27 -3.27 -0.90
CA GLU A 51 -15.93 -2.39 -2.02
C GLU A 51 -14.43 -2.21 -2.15
N ARG A 52 -13.73 -2.01 -1.04
CA ARG A 52 -12.28 -1.84 -1.04
C ARG A 52 -11.58 -3.10 -1.56
N VAL A 53 -11.98 -4.26 -1.07
CA VAL A 53 -11.42 -5.54 -1.52
C VAL A 53 -11.69 -5.77 -3.00
N ALA A 54 -12.92 -5.51 -3.45
CA ALA A 54 -13.30 -5.69 -4.85
C ALA A 54 -12.49 -4.78 -5.78
N LEU A 55 -12.31 -3.51 -5.39
CA LEU A 55 -11.52 -2.56 -6.17
C LEU A 55 -10.05 -2.98 -6.26
N VAL A 56 -9.48 -3.43 -5.16
CA VAL A 56 -8.10 -3.92 -5.16
C VAL A 56 -7.96 -5.13 -6.07
N ARG A 57 -8.84 -6.11 -5.94
CA ARG A 57 -8.81 -7.31 -6.79
C ARG A 57 -8.90 -6.98 -8.27
N ALA A 58 -9.78 -6.06 -8.63
CA ALA A 58 -9.93 -5.65 -10.02
C ALA A 58 -8.64 -5.02 -10.57
N GLU A 59 -8.01 -4.16 -9.77
CA GLU A 59 -6.82 -3.43 -10.21
C GLU A 59 -5.58 -4.31 -10.26
N VAL A 60 -5.44 -5.29 -9.38
CA VAL A 60 -4.23 -6.11 -9.33
C VAL A 60 -4.24 -7.30 -10.28
N ALA A 61 -5.37 -7.64 -10.87
CA ALA A 61 -5.48 -8.78 -11.78
C ALA A 61 -4.49 -8.69 -12.94
N GLY A 62 -4.38 -7.51 -13.55
CA GLY A 62 -3.44 -7.29 -14.65
C GLY A 62 -1.98 -7.32 -14.21
N ILE A 63 -1.71 -6.90 -12.97
CA ILE A 63 -0.36 -6.93 -12.40
C ILE A 63 0.09 -8.37 -12.20
N ALA A 64 -0.79 -9.21 -11.66
CA ALA A 64 -0.49 -10.64 -11.46
C ALA A 64 -0.17 -11.33 -12.78
N GLU A 65 -0.96 -11.05 -13.81
CA GLU A 65 -0.76 -11.62 -15.13
C GLU A 65 0.58 -11.21 -15.72
N LYS A 66 0.92 -9.93 -15.67
CA LYS A 66 2.20 -9.43 -16.19
C LYS A 66 3.40 -9.94 -15.42
N ALA A 67 3.29 -10.01 -14.11
CA ALA A 67 4.38 -10.47 -13.25
C ALA A 67 4.57 -11.98 -13.29
N GLY A 68 3.53 -12.72 -13.67
CA GLY A 68 3.56 -14.18 -13.72
C GLY A 68 3.63 -14.82 -12.34
N ILE A 69 3.13 -14.15 -11.31
CA ILE A 69 3.10 -14.67 -9.94
C ILE A 69 1.68 -14.52 -9.36
N PRO A 70 1.32 -15.35 -8.37
CA PRO A 70 0.06 -15.13 -7.65
C PRO A 70 0.08 -13.81 -6.88
N VAL A 71 -0.99 -13.04 -7.01
CA VAL A 71 -1.25 -11.86 -6.20
C VAL A 71 -2.61 -12.05 -5.55
N GLU A 72 -2.60 -12.31 -4.25
CA GLU A 72 -3.79 -12.60 -3.47
C GLU A 72 -4.25 -11.33 -2.75
N VAL A 73 -5.54 -11.18 -2.56
CA VAL A 73 -6.11 -10.05 -1.82
C VAL A 73 -6.99 -10.60 -0.71
N HIS A 74 -6.66 -10.27 0.53
CA HIS A 74 -7.39 -10.76 1.70
C HIS A 74 -7.66 -9.63 2.69
N PRO A 75 -8.87 -9.53 3.23
CA PRO A 75 -9.10 -8.65 4.37
C PRO A 75 -8.47 -9.23 5.63
N PHE A 76 -8.06 -8.38 6.55
CA PHE A 76 -7.56 -8.84 7.84
C PHE A 76 -7.94 -7.86 8.95
N SER A 77 -8.18 -8.40 10.14
CA SER A 77 -8.50 -7.61 11.35
C SER A 77 -7.57 -7.91 12.50
N SER A 78 -6.72 -8.92 12.34
CA SER A 78 -5.72 -9.31 13.34
C SER A 78 -4.54 -8.34 13.36
N LEU A 79 -3.65 -8.54 14.33
CA LEU A 79 -2.37 -7.85 14.36
C LEU A 79 -1.59 -8.16 13.07
N LEU A 80 -0.95 -7.17 12.49
CA LEU A 80 -0.27 -7.30 11.21
C LEU A 80 0.73 -8.47 11.19
N ILE A 81 1.53 -8.62 12.23
CA ILE A 81 2.51 -9.71 12.33
C ILE A 81 1.83 -11.08 12.35
N ASP A 82 0.70 -11.19 13.03
CA ASP A 82 -0.04 -12.45 13.07
C ASP A 82 -0.58 -12.81 11.70
N PHE A 83 -1.10 -11.81 10.99
CA PHE A 83 -1.57 -12.02 9.62
C PHE A 83 -0.42 -12.39 8.68
N ALA A 84 0.72 -11.74 8.84
CA ALA A 84 1.91 -12.07 8.04
C ALA A 84 2.32 -13.53 8.22
N ARG A 85 2.32 -14.03 9.47
CA ARG A 85 2.59 -15.44 9.75
C ARG A 85 1.54 -16.34 9.12
N GLU A 86 0.27 -15.95 9.24
CA GLU A 86 -0.85 -16.72 8.71
C GLU A 86 -0.74 -16.94 7.21
N VAL A 87 -0.33 -15.93 6.46
CA VAL A 87 -0.18 -16.05 5.02
C VAL A 87 1.20 -16.56 4.59
N GLY A 88 2.09 -16.81 5.54
CA GLY A 88 3.43 -17.33 5.25
C GLY A 88 4.39 -16.28 4.70
N ALA A 89 4.14 -14.98 4.98
CA ALA A 89 4.99 -13.92 4.50
C ALA A 89 6.27 -13.80 5.31
N GLY A 90 7.41 -13.74 4.63
CA GLY A 90 8.70 -13.46 5.25
C GLY A 90 9.07 -12.00 5.23
N MET A 91 8.29 -11.17 4.56
CA MET A 91 8.53 -9.74 4.52
C MET A 91 7.22 -8.96 4.42
N ILE A 92 7.25 -7.75 4.98
CA ILE A 92 6.16 -6.77 4.86
C ILE A 92 6.68 -5.63 4.01
N VAL A 93 5.97 -5.30 2.94
CA VAL A 93 6.33 -4.21 2.05
C VAL A 93 5.58 -2.96 2.47
N ARG A 94 6.30 -1.85 2.54
CA ARG A 94 5.72 -0.53 2.80
C ARG A 94 6.25 0.46 1.79
N GLY A 95 5.41 1.38 1.34
CA GLY A 95 5.81 2.48 0.47
C GLY A 95 6.19 3.70 1.29
N LEU A 96 7.27 4.38 0.91
CA LEU A 96 7.66 5.65 1.49
C LEU A 96 7.47 6.77 0.47
N ARG A 97 6.67 7.76 0.81
CA ARG A 97 6.36 8.90 -0.05
C ARG A 97 7.13 10.15 0.32
N ALA A 98 7.36 10.37 1.61
CA ALA A 98 7.98 11.58 2.12
C ALA A 98 8.79 11.27 3.37
N VAL A 99 9.71 12.17 3.70
CA VAL A 99 10.53 12.05 4.91
C VAL A 99 9.65 12.00 6.17
N SER A 100 8.53 12.73 6.16
CA SER A 100 7.60 12.74 7.28
C SER A 100 6.94 11.38 7.56
N ASP A 101 6.85 10.51 6.56
CA ASP A 101 6.33 9.16 6.74
C ASP A 101 7.34 8.26 7.43
N PHE A 102 8.62 8.56 7.28
CA PHE A 102 9.71 7.67 7.69
C PHE A 102 9.72 7.41 9.20
N ASP A 103 9.53 8.43 10.01
CA ASP A 103 9.56 8.27 11.47
C ASP A 103 8.51 7.27 11.95
N TYR A 104 7.30 7.41 11.45
CA TYR A 104 6.22 6.49 11.81
C TYR A 104 6.50 5.08 11.30
N GLU A 105 6.90 4.97 10.04
CA GLU A 105 7.19 3.68 9.41
C GLU A 105 8.38 2.99 10.08
N PHE A 106 9.39 3.76 10.45
CA PHE A 106 10.56 3.24 11.15
C PHE A 106 10.18 2.65 12.52
N GLN A 107 9.33 3.34 13.27
CA GLN A 107 8.86 2.85 14.57
C GLN A 107 8.03 1.58 14.41
N MET A 108 7.16 1.54 13.43
CA MET A 108 6.33 0.37 13.15
C MET A 108 7.18 -0.83 12.73
N ALA A 109 8.18 -0.61 11.88
CA ALA A 109 9.11 -1.65 11.47
C ALA A 109 9.87 -2.22 12.67
N GLY A 110 10.34 -1.34 13.56
CA GLY A 110 11.04 -1.75 14.79
C GLY A 110 10.14 -2.58 15.70
N MET A 111 8.90 -2.17 15.86
CA MET A 111 7.93 -2.91 16.66
C MET A 111 7.63 -4.27 16.07
N ASN A 112 7.41 -4.33 14.75
CA ASN A 112 7.14 -5.59 14.06
C ASN A 112 8.33 -6.55 14.19
N TYR A 113 9.54 -6.03 14.07
CA TYR A 113 10.76 -6.84 14.23
C TYR A 113 10.88 -7.42 15.64
N ARG A 114 10.49 -6.67 16.66
CA ARG A 114 10.46 -7.17 18.04
C ARG A 114 9.43 -8.27 18.23
N LEU A 115 8.30 -8.16 17.52
CA LEU A 115 7.24 -9.18 17.61
C LEU A 115 7.64 -10.46 16.90
N ASP A 116 8.34 -10.34 15.77
CA ASP A 116 8.87 -11.48 15.03
C ASP A 116 10.06 -11.05 14.19
N SER A 117 11.25 -11.40 14.63
CA SER A 117 12.49 -11.02 13.94
C SER A 117 12.71 -11.75 12.62
N LYS A 118 11.91 -12.77 12.33
CA LYS A 118 12.01 -13.51 11.07
C LYS A 118 11.26 -12.82 9.93
N ILE A 119 10.43 -11.83 10.24
CA ILE A 119 9.66 -11.07 9.25
C ILE A 119 10.32 -9.70 9.09
N GLU A 120 10.89 -9.48 7.91
CA GLU A 120 11.55 -8.20 7.60
C GLU A 120 10.55 -7.19 7.06
N THR A 121 10.79 -5.91 7.34
CA THR A 121 10.06 -4.82 6.69
C THR A 121 10.94 -4.25 5.58
N VAL A 122 10.38 -4.20 4.37
CA VAL A 122 11.06 -3.69 3.19
C VAL A 122 10.37 -2.42 2.73
N PHE A 123 11.13 -1.35 2.59
CA PHE A 123 10.59 -0.07 2.12
C PHE A 123 10.91 0.13 0.65
N LEU A 124 9.89 0.46 -0.11
CA LEU A 124 10.04 0.88 -1.50
C LEU A 124 9.73 2.37 -1.58
N MET A 125 10.64 3.12 -2.14
CA MET A 125 10.44 4.55 -2.35
C MET A 125 9.35 4.76 -3.39
N ALA A 126 8.41 5.64 -3.12
CA ALA A 126 7.43 6.05 -4.12
C ALA A 126 8.17 6.60 -5.34
N SER A 127 7.70 6.27 -6.53
CA SER A 127 8.32 6.78 -7.76
C SER A 127 8.21 8.30 -7.79
N GLU A 128 9.13 8.94 -8.51
CA GLU A 128 9.13 10.40 -8.66
C GLU A 128 7.79 10.91 -9.17
N THR A 129 7.14 10.16 -10.05
CA THR A 129 5.83 10.50 -10.61
C THR A 129 4.73 10.53 -9.54
N HIS A 130 4.83 9.70 -8.49
CA HIS A 130 3.79 9.55 -7.48
C HIS A 130 4.19 10.11 -6.13
N GLN A 131 5.42 10.54 -5.95
CA GLN A 131 6.01 10.90 -4.67
C GLN A 131 5.29 12.05 -3.97
N PHE A 132 4.79 13.00 -4.73
CA PHE A 132 4.12 14.20 -4.21
C PHE A 132 2.61 14.14 -4.33
N ILE A 133 2.05 13.03 -4.81
CA ILE A 133 0.61 12.90 -4.99
C ILE A 133 0.01 12.22 -3.76
N SER A 134 -0.39 13.04 -2.79
CA SER A 134 -1.17 12.61 -1.65
C SER A 134 -2.60 13.10 -1.83
N SER A 135 -3.55 12.51 -1.11
CA SER A 135 -4.95 12.96 -1.12
C SER A 135 -5.07 14.44 -0.76
N ARG A 136 -4.27 14.87 0.22
CA ARG A 136 -4.26 16.28 0.64
C ARG A 136 -3.76 17.20 -0.47
N PHE A 137 -2.66 16.79 -1.11
CA PHE A 137 -2.06 17.58 -2.19
C PHE A 137 -3.03 17.73 -3.37
N VAL A 138 -3.69 16.64 -3.75
CA VAL A 138 -4.68 16.65 -4.82
C VAL A 138 -5.86 17.57 -4.45
N LYS A 139 -6.33 17.50 -3.22
CA LYS A 139 -7.39 18.38 -2.73
C LYS A 139 -6.98 19.84 -2.78
N ASP A 140 -5.76 20.16 -2.37
CA ASP A 140 -5.24 21.52 -2.38
C ASP A 140 -5.17 22.06 -3.80
N ILE A 141 -4.68 21.27 -4.75
CA ILE A 141 -4.61 21.66 -6.15
C ILE A 141 -6.02 21.86 -6.73
N ALA A 142 -6.93 20.95 -6.45
CA ALA A 142 -8.31 21.05 -6.91
C ALA A 142 -8.97 22.32 -6.40
N CYS A 143 -8.78 22.66 -5.13
CA CYS A 143 -9.30 23.89 -4.55
C CYS A 143 -8.75 25.13 -5.25
N LEU A 144 -7.45 25.15 -5.54
CA LEU A 144 -6.82 26.26 -6.23
C LEU A 144 -7.38 26.43 -7.66
N LEU A 145 -7.57 25.33 -8.37
CA LEU A 145 -8.10 25.35 -9.73
C LEU A 145 -9.56 25.85 -9.75
N TYR A 146 -10.37 25.44 -8.79
CA TYR A 146 -11.78 25.83 -8.76
C TYR A 146 -12.03 27.21 -8.18
N THR A 147 -11.15 27.69 -7.31
CA THR A 147 -11.32 29.01 -6.69
C THR A 147 -10.59 30.13 -7.43
N SER A 148 -9.70 29.78 -8.34
CA SER A 148 -8.95 30.76 -9.11
C SER A 148 -9.80 31.31 -10.27
N PRO A 149 -9.75 32.62 -10.52
CA PRO A 149 -10.42 33.22 -11.68
C PRO A 149 -9.82 32.75 -13.00
N SER A 150 -8.55 32.35 -13.03
CA SER A 150 -7.90 31.82 -14.21
C SER A 150 -6.88 30.76 -13.86
N PRO A 151 -6.99 29.54 -14.42
CA PRO A 151 -6.00 28.51 -14.19
C PRO A 151 -4.58 28.88 -14.64
N ARG A 152 -4.47 29.79 -15.60
CA ARG A 152 -3.18 30.26 -16.12
C ARG A 152 -2.38 31.02 -15.09
N ASP A 153 -3.05 31.61 -14.14
CA ASP A 153 -2.39 32.35 -13.06
C ASP A 153 -1.72 31.44 -12.05
N ARG A 154 -1.85 30.12 -12.24
CA ARG A 154 -1.35 29.08 -11.34
C ARG A 154 -0.07 28.41 -11.83
N THR A 155 0.35 28.71 -13.00
CA THR A 155 1.55 28.09 -13.58
C THR A 155 2.85 28.63 -12.99
#